data_fa25bd3e60eed67949aadf4c095ecf5d
#
_entry.id   fa25bd3e60eed67949aadf4c095ecf5d
#
_cell.length_a   1.000
_cell.length_b   1.000
_cell.length_c   1.000
_cell.angle_alpha   90.00
_cell.angle_beta   90.00
_cell.angle_gamma   90.00
#
_symmetry.space_group_name_H-M   'P 1'
#
loop_
_entity.id
_entity.type
_entity.pdbx_description
1 polymer ?
#
loop_
_entity_poly.entity_id
_entity_poly.type
_entity_poly.pdbx_seq_one_letter_code
_entity_poly.pdbx_strand_id
1 'polypeptide(L)'
;LLYVSDRRGNRIQVFRQNGEYLMERFVRPETGGSGSGFSLQFSRDPEQSLLYLIDGTNQRVWVLRRKDLAILDRFGRPGRQSGEFIRAHMIAIDSKNRMYTGEAGNGRRIQRWVLKGTRPTSSVKPPAEQ
;
A
#
# COMPACT_ATOMS: atom_id res chain seq x y z
N LEU A 1 10.36 -3.05 -14.66
CA LEU A 1 9.12 -2.29 -14.70
C LEU A 1 9.22 -1.06 -13.79
N LEU A 2 8.49 -0.02 -14.13
CA LEU A 2 8.32 1.18 -13.36
C LEU A 2 6.90 1.22 -12.79
N TYR A 3 6.78 1.36 -11.47
CA TYR A 3 5.50 1.47 -10.77
C TYR A 3 5.33 2.90 -10.27
N VAL A 4 4.24 3.53 -10.66
CA VAL A 4 3.94 4.93 -10.35
C VAL A 4 2.69 5.01 -9.48
N SER A 5 2.82 5.62 -8.30
CA SER A 5 1.68 5.97 -7.48
C SER A 5 1.15 7.33 -7.94
N ASP A 6 0.08 7.32 -8.70
CA ASP A 6 -0.65 8.53 -9.10
C ASP A 6 -1.62 8.92 -7.97
N ARG A 7 -1.10 9.74 -7.07
CA ARG A 7 -1.75 10.03 -5.79
C ARG A 7 -3.15 10.63 -5.96
N ARG A 8 -3.31 11.65 -6.79
CA ARG A 8 -4.60 12.30 -7.01
C ARG A 8 -5.49 11.55 -7.99
N GLY A 9 -4.89 10.76 -8.86
CA GLY A 9 -5.61 9.83 -9.72
C GLY A 9 -6.12 8.59 -9.01
N ASN A 10 -5.77 8.41 -7.72
CA ASN A 10 -6.20 7.27 -6.90
C ASN A 10 -5.86 5.92 -7.52
N ARG A 11 -4.69 5.80 -8.14
CA ARG A 11 -4.29 4.60 -8.87
C ARG A 11 -2.79 4.33 -8.79
N ILE A 12 -2.45 3.09 -9.09
CA ILE A 12 -1.09 2.66 -9.40
C ILE A 12 -1.06 2.38 -10.90
N GLN A 13 -0.06 2.91 -11.58
CA GLN A 13 0.21 2.62 -13.00
C GLN A 13 1.52 1.89 -13.14
N VAL A 14 1.61 0.98 -14.10
CA VAL A 14 2.81 0.20 -14.40
C VAL A 14 3.22 0.42 -15.84
N PHE A 15 4.49 0.71 -16.01
CA PHE A 15 5.12 0.98 -17.30
C PHE A 15 6.35 0.11 -17.51
N ARG A 16 6.74 -0.08 -18.74
CA ARG A 16 8.10 -0.49 -19.09
C ARG A 16 9.07 0.69 -18.86
N GLN A 17 10.35 0.41 -18.77
CA GLN A 17 11.37 1.47 -18.60
C GLN A 17 11.45 2.44 -19.80
N ASN A 18 10.96 2.03 -20.97
CA ASN A 18 10.85 2.90 -22.15
C ASN A 18 9.60 3.79 -22.16
N GLY A 19 8.78 3.74 -21.10
CA GLY A 19 7.56 4.53 -20.98
C GLY A 19 6.28 3.87 -21.52
N GLU A 20 6.37 2.67 -22.09
CA GLU A 20 5.20 1.92 -22.57
C GLU A 20 4.29 1.56 -21.39
N TYR A 21 3.03 1.95 -21.47
CA TYR A 21 2.00 1.61 -20.48
C TYR A 21 1.66 0.11 -20.55
N LEU A 22 1.50 -0.50 -19.38
CA LEU A 22 1.14 -1.91 -19.27
C LEU A 22 -0.20 -2.16 -18.59
N MET A 23 -0.41 -1.57 -17.42
CA MET A 23 -1.63 -1.78 -16.63
C MET A 23 -1.78 -0.72 -15.55
N GLU A 24 -2.97 -0.63 -14.97
CA GLU A 24 -3.24 0.17 -13.80
C GLU A 24 -4.24 -0.48 -12.86
N ARG A 25 -4.27 0.00 -11.62
CA ARG A 25 -5.26 -0.36 -10.62
C ARG A 25 -5.68 0.88 -9.85
N PHE A 26 -6.97 1.18 -9.87
CA PHE A 26 -7.57 2.17 -8.98
C PHE A 26 -7.66 1.61 -7.56
N VAL A 27 -7.32 2.45 -6.59
CA VAL A 27 -7.42 2.15 -5.17
C VAL A 27 -8.20 3.27 -4.51
N ARG A 28 -9.43 3.00 -4.12
CA ARG A 28 -10.37 3.98 -3.57
C ARG A 28 -10.58 5.18 -4.52
N PRO A 29 -11.11 4.94 -5.73
CA PRO A 29 -11.24 5.99 -6.76
C PRO A 29 -12.10 7.19 -6.31
N GLU A 30 -12.98 6.97 -5.34
CA GLU A 30 -13.83 8.00 -4.74
C GLU A 30 -13.09 8.93 -3.75
N THR A 31 -11.82 8.67 -3.45
CA THR A 31 -11.06 9.48 -2.49
C THR A 31 -10.81 10.88 -3.05
N GLY A 32 -11.37 11.87 -2.40
CA GLY A 32 -11.17 13.27 -2.73
C GLY A 32 -9.90 13.88 -2.13
N GLY A 33 -9.75 15.19 -2.28
CA GLY A 33 -8.71 15.99 -1.64
C GLY A 33 -7.29 15.58 -2.06
N SER A 34 -6.55 14.99 -1.13
CA SER A 34 -5.16 14.59 -1.35
C SER A 34 -4.98 13.29 -2.13
N GLY A 35 -6.05 12.54 -2.39
CA GLY A 35 -6.00 11.24 -3.05
C GLY A 35 -5.54 10.10 -2.13
N SER A 36 -5.51 8.88 -2.65
CA SER A 36 -5.23 7.67 -1.87
C SER A 36 -3.76 7.21 -1.89
N GLY A 37 -3.09 7.27 -3.02
CA GLY A 37 -1.77 6.67 -3.21
C GLY A 37 -0.60 7.55 -2.80
N PHE A 38 -0.11 7.46 -1.57
CA PHE A 38 0.97 8.35 -1.06
C PHE A 38 2.37 7.78 -1.28
N SER A 39 2.57 6.49 -1.02
CA SER A 39 3.88 5.83 -1.13
C SER A 39 3.67 4.35 -1.38
N LEU A 40 4.56 3.74 -2.14
CA LEU A 40 4.52 2.30 -2.40
C LEU A 40 5.88 1.65 -2.12
N GLN A 41 5.83 0.36 -1.76
CA GLN A 41 7.00 -0.46 -1.47
C GLN A 41 6.74 -1.91 -1.85
N PHE A 42 7.75 -2.57 -2.42
CA PHE A 42 7.70 -4.01 -2.71
C PHE A 42 8.05 -4.85 -1.49
N SER A 43 7.49 -6.06 -1.41
CA SER A 43 7.97 -7.09 -0.49
C SER A 43 9.41 -7.50 -0.79
N ARG A 44 10.07 -8.12 0.19
CA ARG A 44 11.49 -8.50 0.10
C ARG A 44 11.72 -9.96 -0.31
N ASP A 45 10.65 -10.70 -0.62
CA ASP A 45 10.79 -12.02 -1.25
C ASP A 45 11.47 -11.89 -2.63
N PRO A 46 12.17 -12.93 -3.12
CA PRO A 46 12.95 -12.86 -4.37
C PRO A 46 12.13 -12.37 -5.58
N GLU A 47 10.87 -12.76 -5.68
CA GLU A 47 9.94 -12.35 -6.73
C GLU A 47 9.34 -10.96 -6.51
N GLN A 48 9.53 -10.38 -5.32
CA GLN A 48 8.82 -9.17 -4.90
C GLN A 48 7.31 -9.30 -5.15
N SER A 49 6.74 -10.39 -4.66
CA SER A 49 5.38 -10.84 -5.02
C SER A 49 4.26 -9.91 -4.56
N LEU A 50 4.52 -9.09 -3.52
CA LEU A 50 3.57 -8.14 -2.98
C LEU A 50 4.01 -6.69 -3.20
N LEU A 51 3.01 -5.83 -3.31
CA LEU A 51 3.15 -4.38 -3.35
C LEU A 51 2.30 -3.79 -2.22
N TYR A 52 2.91 -2.95 -1.41
CA TYR A 52 2.24 -2.22 -0.34
C TYR A 52 2.04 -0.76 -0.75
N LEU A 53 0.82 -0.27 -0.62
CA LEU A 53 0.47 1.12 -0.92
C LEU A 53 -0.04 1.82 0.34
N ILE A 54 0.64 2.90 0.72
CA ILE A 54 0.14 3.81 1.77
C ILE A 54 -1.01 4.64 1.21
N ASP A 55 -2.14 4.56 1.89
CA ASP A 55 -3.29 5.42 1.68
C ASP A 55 -3.42 6.39 2.86
N GLY A 56 -2.79 7.54 2.71
CA GLY A 56 -2.70 8.53 3.78
C GLY A 56 -4.02 9.27 4.04
N THR A 57 -4.91 9.33 3.07
CA THR A 57 -6.23 9.96 3.24
C THR A 57 -7.18 9.02 3.97
N ASN A 58 -7.19 7.73 3.63
CA ASN A 58 -8.08 6.73 4.24
C ASN A 58 -7.42 5.98 5.41
N GLN A 59 -6.22 6.38 5.84
CA GLN A 59 -5.52 5.90 7.04
C GLN A 59 -5.29 4.39 7.05
N ARG A 60 -4.73 3.84 5.94
CA ARG A 60 -4.48 2.40 5.81
C ARG A 60 -3.33 2.08 4.87
N VAL A 61 -2.93 0.83 4.91
CA VAL A 61 -2.00 0.23 3.95
C VAL A 61 -2.76 -0.83 3.17
N TRP A 62 -2.71 -0.74 1.86
CA TRP A 62 -3.23 -1.75 0.95
C TRP A 62 -2.13 -2.75 0.62
N VAL A 63 -2.49 -4.02 0.54
CA VAL A 63 -1.62 -5.12 0.11
C VAL A 63 -2.12 -5.62 -1.23
N LEU A 64 -1.29 -5.47 -2.26
CA LEU A 64 -1.63 -5.88 -3.61
C LEU A 64 -0.69 -6.99 -4.07
N ARG A 65 -1.18 -7.86 -4.93
CA ARG A 65 -0.34 -8.80 -5.67
C ARG A 65 0.35 -8.07 -6.82
N ARG A 66 1.68 -8.12 -6.86
CA ARG A 66 2.45 -7.33 -7.82
C ARG A 66 2.14 -7.64 -9.29
N LYS A 67 1.96 -8.92 -9.63
CA LYS A 67 1.84 -9.36 -11.03
C LYS A 67 0.62 -8.79 -11.79
N ASP A 68 -0.46 -8.50 -11.07
CA ASP A 68 -1.75 -8.09 -11.66
C ASP A 68 -2.45 -6.97 -10.88
N LEU A 69 -1.79 -6.44 -9.85
CA LEU A 69 -2.29 -5.41 -8.94
C LEU A 69 -3.61 -5.79 -8.23
N ALA A 70 -3.93 -7.08 -8.11
CA ALA A 70 -5.10 -7.51 -7.35
C ALA A 70 -4.95 -7.12 -5.88
N ILE A 71 -5.95 -6.45 -5.32
CA ILE A 71 -6.00 -6.11 -3.89
C ILE A 71 -6.26 -7.40 -3.12
N LEU A 72 -5.32 -7.75 -2.24
CA LEU A 72 -5.37 -8.98 -1.44
C LEU A 72 -5.85 -8.71 -0.02
N ASP A 73 -5.41 -7.59 0.58
CA ASP A 73 -5.69 -7.27 1.98
C ASP A 73 -5.47 -5.78 2.24
N ARG A 74 -5.80 -5.38 3.46
CA ARG A 74 -5.53 -4.03 3.98
C ARG A 74 -5.37 -4.06 5.50
N PHE A 75 -4.58 -3.16 6.05
CA PHE A 75 -4.46 -2.96 7.49
C PHE A 75 -4.33 -1.50 7.86
N GLY A 76 -4.48 -1.19 9.14
CA GLY A 76 -4.54 0.18 9.64
C GLY A 76 -5.96 0.75 9.62
N ARG A 77 -6.19 1.75 10.46
CA ARG A 77 -7.43 2.50 10.60
C ARG A 77 -7.14 3.88 11.18
N PRO A 78 -8.07 4.83 11.11
CA PRO A 78 -7.90 6.13 11.76
C PRO A 78 -7.74 6.02 13.28
N GLY A 79 -6.76 6.75 13.84
CA GLY A 79 -6.57 6.83 15.28
C GLY A 79 -5.10 7.07 15.70
N ARG A 80 -4.85 7.05 17.02
CA ARG A 80 -3.54 7.34 17.62
C ARG A 80 -2.86 6.14 18.28
N GLN A 81 -3.54 5.01 18.36
CA GLN A 81 -3.01 3.81 18.99
C GLN A 81 -2.06 3.04 18.05
N SER A 82 -1.38 2.04 18.56
CA SER A 82 -0.59 1.13 17.72
C SER A 82 -1.50 0.45 16.70
N GLY A 83 -1.08 0.44 15.43
CA GLY A 83 -1.90 -0.07 14.34
C GLY A 83 -2.90 0.91 13.75
N GLU A 84 -2.98 2.11 14.27
CA GLU A 84 -3.82 3.21 13.77
C GLU A 84 -2.96 4.29 13.13
N PHE A 85 -3.56 5.11 12.27
CA PHE A 85 -2.89 6.21 11.58
C PHE A 85 -3.67 7.51 11.72
N ILE A 86 -2.93 8.63 11.81
CA ILE A 86 -3.48 9.97 11.62
C ILE A 86 -3.23 10.43 10.19
N ARG A 87 -2.02 10.22 9.70
CA ARG A 87 -1.66 10.51 8.31
C ARG A 87 -0.45 9.68 7.89
N ALA A 88 -0.69 8.41 7.58
CA ALA A 88 0.35 7.57 7.00
C ALA A 88 0.86 8.21 5.70
N HIS A 89 2.19 8.31 5.54
CA HIS A 89 2.78 9.03 4.42
C HIS A 89 3.87 8.24 3.71
N MET A 90 4.68 7.52 4.44
CA MET A 90 5.85 6.80 3.92
C MET A 90 5.84 5.35 4.40
N ILE A 91 6.40 4.46 3.58
CA ILE A 91 6.61 3.06 3.90
C ILE A 91 7.99 2.62 3.47
N ALA A 92 8.65 1.82 4.29
CA ALA A 92 9.91 1.18 3.97
C ALA A 92 9.94 -0.24 4.55
N ILE A 93 10.70 -1.13 3.91
CA ILE A 93 10.92 -2.51 4.39
C ILE A 93 12.41 -2.77 4.43
N ASP A 94 12.92 -3.21 5.58
CA ASP A 94 14.34 -3.51 5.76
C ASP A 94 14.72 -4.92 5.28
N SER A 95 16.02 -5.21 5.32
CA SER A 95 16.58 -6.51 4.90
C SER A 95 16.10 -7.71 5.75
N LYS A 96 15.53 -7.46 6.92
CA LYS A 96 14.93 -8.47 7.81
C LYS A 96 13.41 -8.58 7.63
N ASN A 97 12.87 -8.03 6.53
CA ASN A 97 11.44 -8.02 6.20
C ASN A 97 10.56 -7.33 7.28
N ARG A 98 11.12 -6.36 8.00
CA ARG A 98 10.37 -5.52 8.93
C ARG A 98 9.90 -4.29 8.20
N MET A 99 8.61 -4.00 8.31
CA MET A 99 8.00 -2.84 7.67
C MET A 99 7.99 -1.66 8.65
N TYR A 100 8.23 -0.49 8.13
CA TYR A 100 8.16 0.78 8.85
C TYR A 100 7.24 1.72 8.11
N THR A 101 6.34 2.37 8.85
CA THR A 101 5.47 3.42 8.32
C THR A 101 5.77 4.73 9.04
N GLY A 102 5.92 5.81 8.28
CA GLY A 102 6.09 7.16 8.79
C GLY A 102 4.82 7.98 8.60
N GLU A 103 4.44 8.72 9.62
CA GLU A 103 3.29 9.60 9.60
C GLU A 103 3.70 11.07 9.48
N ALA A 104 2.99 11.83 8.63
CA ALA A 104 3.18 13.26 8.45
C ALA A 104 2.18 14.08 9.27
N GLY A 105 2.39 15.40 9.31
CA GLY A 105 1.48 16.32 9.96
C GLY A 105 1.33 16.02 11.45
N ASN A 106 0.11 15.88 11.94
CA ASN A 106 -0.18 15.64 13.35
C ASN A 106 0.12 14.21 13.83
N GLY A 107 0.42 13.28 12.93
CA GLY A 107 0.82 11.92 13.27
C GLY A 107 2.17 11.86 13.97
N ARG A 108 3.19 12.48 13.36
CA ARG A 108 4.55 12.69 13.89
C ARG A 108 5.17 11.46 14.55
N ARG A 109 5.00 10.27 13.96
CA ARG A 109 5.54 9.03 14.52
C ARG A 109 5.98 8.06 13.43
N ILE A 110 6.79 7.08 13.85
CA ILE A 110 7.15 5.91 13.07
C ILE A 110 6.57 4.69 13.78
N GLN A 111 5.95 3.79 13.02
CA GLN A 111 5.51 2.50 13.54
C GLN A 111 6.29 1.38 12.83
N ARG A 112 6.71 0.39 13.59
CA ARG A 112 7.30 -0.85 13.08
C ARG A 112 6.24 -1.94 13.08
N TRP A 113 6.14 -2.63 11.96
CA TRP A 113 5.22 -3.74 11.75
C TRP A 113 6.00 -5.04 11.58
N VAL A 114 5.49 -6.10 12.16
CA VAL A 114 6.07 -7.43 12.02
C VAL A 114 5.07 -8.32 11.30
N LEU A 115 5.48 -8.87 10.17
CA LEU A 115 4.68 -9.84 9.44
C LEU A 115 4.61 -11.15 10.26
N LYS A 116 3.41 -11.54 10.68
CA LYS A 116 3.17 -12.75 11.50
C LYS A 116 2.85 -14.00 10.67
N GLY A 117 3.19 -14.01 9.41
CA GLY A 117 2.91 -15.09 8.47
C GLY A 117 1.96 -14.68 7.35
N THR A 118 1.94 -15.46 6.29
CA THR A 118 0.99 -15.33 5.18
C THR A 118 -0.07 -16.42 5.35
N ARG A 119 -1.34 -16.04 5.32
CA ARG A 119 -2.40 -17.04 5.17
C ARG A 119 -2.32 -17.63 3.77
N PRO A 120 -2.55 -18.95 3.58
CA PRO A 120 -2.71 -19.48 2.24
C PRO A 120 -3.77 -18.71 1.47
N THR A 121 -3.49 -18.35 0.23
CA THR A 121 -4.36 -17.51 -0.63
C THR A 121 -5.72 -18.11 -0.94
N SER A 122 -5.97 -19.38 -0.58
CA SER A 122 -7.24 -20.10 -0.80
C SER A 122 -8.38 -19.73 0.16
N SER A 123 -8.11 -18.90 1.19
CA SER A 123 -9.13 -18.56 2.20
C SER A 123 -9.50 -17.07 2.26
N VAL A 124 -8.94 -16.23 1.40
CA VAL A 124 -9.27 -14.81 1.40
C VAL A 124 -10.40 -14.55 0.40
N LYS A 125 -11.62 -14.52 0.91
CA LYS A 125 -12.74 -13.91 0.18
C LYS A 125 -12.37 -12.44 -0.06
N PRO A 126 -12.41 -11.92 -1.30
CA PRO A 126 -12.13 -10.50 -1.52
C PRO A 126 -13.09 -9.67 -0.66
N PRO A 127 -12.61 -8.58 -0.03
CA PRO A 127 -13.50 -7.69 0.69
C PRO A 127 -14.56 -7.21 -0.28
N ALA A 128 -15.83 -7.27 0.14
CA ALA A 128 -16.95 -6.72 -0.62
C ALA A 128 -16.62 -5.26 -0.97
N GLU A 129 -16.77 -4.92 -2.23
CA GLU A 129 -16.65 -3.55 -2.70
C GLU A 129 -17.71 -2.72 -1.97
N GLN A 130 -17.30 -1.88 -1.05
CA GLN A 130 -18.08 -0.83 -0.43
C GLN A 130 -17.38 0.50 -0.69
#